data_f62d46b43cf8cddaf24149372c6e2a37
#
_entry.id   f62d46b43cf8cddaf24149372c6e2a37
#
_cell.length_a   1.000
_cell.length_b   1.000
_cell.length_c   1.000
_cell.angle_alpha   90.00
_cell.angle_beta   90.00
_cell.angle_gamma   90.00
#
_symmetry.space_group_name_H-M   'P 1'
#
loop_
_entity.id
_entity.type
_entity.pdbx_description
1 polymer ?
#
loop_
_entity_poly.entity_id
_entity_poly.type
_entity_poly.pdbx_seq_one_letter_code
_entity_poly.pdbx_strand_id
1 'polypeptide(L)'
;MKSALVLLFALISANAIAESPAVYEKSFDQTMDTAYQRVYKALEGNGFKVVYEIDMQENLTKFAAKNAVKDFNLNQLEANKSMVFCNGPLAVKISNADPAMLALCPLHLTLTQKAGRVTVLFVRPGVIAKGSKAEAPAKELEEKVIKAIESGLSGG
;
A
#
# COMPACT_ATOMS: atom_id res chain seq x y z
N MET A 1 4.99 0.74 63.60
CA MET A 1 4.22 0.14 62.51
C MET A 1 4.50 0.94 61.27
N LYS A 2 5.35 0.40 60.35
CA LYS A 2 5.75 1.09 59.10
C LYS A 2 4.98 0.46 57.94
N SER A 3 4.02 1.15 57.38
CA SER A 3 3.30 0.68 56.19
C SER A 3 4.12 0.97 54.93
N ALA A 4 4.54 -0.09 54.25
CA ALA A 4 5.20 0.00 52.98
C ALA A 4 4.12 0.05 51.85
N LEU A 5 4.07 1.18 51.14
CA LEU A 5 3.21 1.38 49.96
C LEU A 5 3.92 0.79 48.74
N VAL A 6 3.44 -0.36 48.26
CA VAL A 6 3.95 -0.98 47.03
C VAL A 6 3.23 -0.32 45.85
N LEU A 7 3.93 0.53 45.09
CA LEU A 7 3.45 1.05 43.79
C LEU A 7 3.63 -0.03 42.73
N LEU A 8 2.50 -0.59 42.25
CA LEU A 8 2.46 -1.51 41.12
C LEU A 8 2.50 -0.68 39.81
N PHE A 9 3.66 -0.59 39.18
CA PHE A 9 3.80 -0.02 37.84
C PHE A 9 3.29 -1.06 36.82
N ALA A 10 2.10 -0.83 36.26
CA ALA A 10 1.61 -1.58 35.12
C ALA A 10 2.37 -1.12 33.85
N LEU A 11 3.28 -1.96 33.37
CA LEU A 11 3.93 -1.79 32.06
C LEU A 11 2.89 -2.05 30.96
N ILE A 12 2.34 -1.00 30.41
CA ILE A 12 1.55 -1.08 29.17
C ILE A 12 2.56 -1.27 28.03
N SER A 13 2.76 -2.50 27.61
CA SER A 13 3.51 -2.80 26.39
C SER A 13 2.70 -2.34 25.19
N ALA A 14 2.94 -1.13 24.71
CA ALA A 14 2.47 -0.70 23.40
C ALA A 14 3.19 -1.55 22.35
N ASN A 15 2.48 -2.50 21.74
CA ASN A 15 2.94 -3.15 20.52
C ASN A 15 2.97 -2.09 19.43
N ALA A 16 4.08 -1.38 19.27
CA ALA A 16 4.36 -0.59 18.10
C ALA A 16 4.51 -1.60 16.95
N ILE A 17 3.49 -1.70 16.10
CA ILE A 17 3.60 -2.34 14.80
C ILE A 17 4.63 -1.51 14.05
N ALA A 18 5.83 -2.03 13.88
CA ALA A 18 6.88 -1.37 13.13
C ALA A 18 6.38 -1.22 11.69
N GLU A 19 6.04 0.02 11.32
CA GLU A 19 5.69 0.36 9.94
C GLU A 19 6.88 0.00 9.06
N SER A 20 6.66 -0.89 8.08
CA SER A 20 7.74 -1.27 7.17
C SER A 20 8.20 -0.04 6.39
N PRO A 21 9.48 0.38 6.49
CA PRO A 21 9.94 1.58 5.81
C PRO A 21 9.82 1.49 4.27
N ALA A 22 9.72 0.27 3.72
CA ALA A 22 9.61 0.01 2.28
C ALA A 22 8.16 -0.01 1.78
N VAL A 23 7.17 -0.06 2.66
CA VAL A 23 5.75 -0.09 2.31
C VAL A 23 5.03 1.07 2.98
N TYR A 24 4.30 1.84 2.18
CA TYR A 24 3.29 2.76 2.67
C TYR A 24 2.04 1.94 3.00
N GLU A 25 1.55 2.09 4.21
CA GLU A 25 0.35 1.44 4.71
C GLU A 25 -0.54 2.46 5.40
N LYS A 26 -1.81 2.54 4.98
CA LYS A 26 -2.79 3.42 5.63
C LYS A 26 -4.18 2.82 5.53
N SER A 27 -4.90 2.83 6.67
CA SER A 27 -6.25 2.29 6.76
C SER A 27 -7.30 3.39 6.80
N PHE A 28 -8.47 3.10 6.21
CA PHE A 28 -9.59 4.01 6.07
C PHE A 28 -10.91 3.29 6.38
N ASP A 29 -11.84 4.00 7.02
CA ASP A 29 -13.17 3.47 7.34
C ASP A 29 -14.11 3.65 6.14
N GLN A 30 -13.90 2.84 5.10
CA GLN A 30 -14.64 2.85 3.84
C GLN A 30 -14.80 1.41 3.35
N THR A 31 -15.80 1.18 2.49
CA THR A 31 -15.95 -0.11 1.79
C THR A 31 -14.93 -0.24 0.67
N MET A 32 -14.59 -1.48 0.29
CA MET A 32 -13.67 -1.76 -0.81
C MET A 32 -14.07 -1.03 -2.10
N ASP A 33 -15.34 -1.11 -2.50
CA ASP A 33 -15.79 -0.53 -3.77
C ASP A 33 -15.66 0.99 -3.77
N THR A 34 -16.00 1.65 -2.66
CA THR A 34 -15.87 3.10 -2.51
C THR A 34 -14.40 3.51 -2.54
N ALA A 35 -13.56 2.88 -1.73
CA ALA A 35 -12.14 3.18 -1.64
C ALA A 35 -11.43 2.94 -2.99
N TYR A 36 -11.71 1.81 -3.63
CA TYR A 36 -11.14 1.43 -4.90
C TYR A 36 -11.44 2.47 -6.00
N GLN A 37 -12.70 2.84 -6.16
CA GLN A 37 -13.11 3.83 -7.17
C GLN A 37 -12.53 5.22 -6.89
N ARG A 38 -12.43 5.62 -5.64
CA ARG A 38 -11.85 6.91 -5.25
C ARG A 38 -10.34 6.96 -5.53
N VAL A 39 -9.61 5.91 -5.17
CA VAL A 39 -8.17 5.81 -5.47
C VAL A 39 -7.92 5.78 -6.97
N TYR A 40 -8.70 5.00 -7.72
CA TYR A 40 -8.64 4.96 -9.18
C TYR A 40 -8.75 6.37 -9.79
N LYS A 41 -9.84 7.07 -9.47
CA LYS A 41 -10.08 8.43 -9.98
C LYS A 41 -8.98 9.42 -9.55
N ALA A 42 -8.50 9.30 -8.31
CA ALA A 42 -7.44 10.17 -7.81
C ALA A 42 -6.11 9.94 -8.52
N LEU A 43 -5.75 8.68 -8.82
CA LEU A 43 -4.57 8.36 -9.62
C LEU A 43 -4.68 8.96 -11.04
N GLU A 44 -5.79 8.69 -11.74
CA GLU A 44 -6.03 9.23 -13.09
C GLU A 44 -6.01 10.77 -13.09
N GLY A 45 -6.67 11.42 -12.12
CA GLY A 45 -6.70 12.87 -11.95
C GLY A 45 -5.33 13.50 -11.62
N ASN A 46 -4.37 12.71 -11.13
CA ASN A 46 -3.00 13.15 -10.85
C ASN A 46 -1.98 12.71 -11.94
N GLY A 47 -2.48 12.32 -13.12
CA GLY A 47 -1.65 11.97 -14.28
C GLY A 47 -1.02 10.59 -14.25
N PHE A 48 -1.55 9.70 -13.42
CA PHE A 48 -1.24 8.27 -13.49
C PHE A 48 -2.29 7.57 -14.35
N LYS A 49 -1.85 6.73 -15.25
CA LYS A 49 -2.75 5.89 -16.03
C LYS A 49 -2.83 4.51 -15.42
N VAL A 50 -4.02 4.12 -14.98
CA VAL A 50 -4.29 2.73 -14.57
C VAL A 50 -4.39 1.87 -15.84
N VAL A 51 -3.51 0.87 -15.92
CA VAL A 51 -3.38 0.03 -17.13
C VAL A 51 -3.89 -1.38 -16.93
N TYR A 52 -4.00 -1.84 -15.68
CA TYR A 52 -4.52 -3.15 -15.36
C TYR A 52 -5.08 -3.20 -13.93
N GLU A 53 -6.16 -3.96 -13.75
CA GLU A 53 -6.84 -4.16 -12.48
C GLU A 53 -6.95 -5.66 -12.20
N ILE A 54 -6.70 -6.07 -10.95
CA ILE A 54 -6.63 -7.47 -10.56
C ILE A 54 -7.48 -7.68 -9.30
N ASP A 55 -8.45 -8.58 -9.37
CA ASP A 55 -9.08 -9.13 -8.17
C ASP A 55 -8.21 -10.28 -7.64
N MET A 56 -7.31 -9.91 -6.73
CA MET A 56 -6.37 -10.87 -6.12
C MET A 56 -7.10 -11.88 -5.23
N GLN A 57 -8.18 -11.47 -4.55
CA GLN A 57 -8.95 -12.36 -3.70
C GLN A 57 -9.60 -13.48 -4.52
N GLU A 58 -10.22 -13.13 -5.63
CA GLU A 58 -10.84 -14.10 -6.53
C GLU A 58 -9.79 -15.06 -7.11
N ASN A 59 -8.67 -14.53 -7.59
CA ASN A 59 -7.59 -15.33 -8.18
C ASN A 59 -6.97 -16.30 -7.17
N LEU A 60 -6.68 -15.84 -5.97
CA LEU A 60 -6.11 -16.68 -4.91
C LEU A 60 -7.12 -17.73 -4.43
N THR A 61 -8.40 -17.40 -4.35
CA THR A 61 -9.46 -18.35 -4.01
C THR A 61 -9.55 -19.47 -5.04
N LYS A 62 -9.55 -19.13 -6.33
CA LYS A 62 -9.56 -20.12 -7.41
C LYS A 62 -8.30 -21.00 -7.40
N PHE A 63 -7.14 -20.39 -7.16
CA PHE A 63 -5.88 -21.12 -7.04
C PHE A 63 -5.90 -22.11 -5.87
N ALA A 64 -6.33 -21.65 -4.70
CA ALA A 64 -6.40 -22.48 -3.49
C ALA A 64 -7.36 -23.66 -3.67
N ALA A 65 -8.53 -23.43 -4.24
CA ALA A 65 -9.48 -24.49 -4.54
C ALA A 65 -8.92 -25.53 -5.53
N LYS A 66 -8.29 -25.06 -6.60
CA LYS A 66 -7.69 -25.95 -7.63
C LYS A 66 -6.55 -26.81 -7.09
N ASN A 67 -5.75 -26.29 -6.15
CA ASN A 67 -4.54 -26.92 -5.65
C ASN A 67 -4.69 -27.50 -4.23
N ALA A 68 -5.92 -27.57 -3.69
CA ALA A 68 -6.23 -28.07 -2.36
C ALA A 68 -5.40 -27.39 -1.23
N VAL A 69 -5.15 -26.08 -1.34
CA VAL A 69 -4.41 -25.32 -0.34
C VAL A 69 -5.32 -25.11 0.87
N LYS A 70 -4.96 -25.70 2.04
CA LYS A 70 -5.77 -25.65 3.25
C LYS A 70 -5.63 -24.35 4.03
N ASP A 71 -4.43 -23.75 4.02
CA ASP A 71 -4.07 -22.57 4.83
C ASP A 71 -4.23 -21.27 4.03
N PHE A 72 -5.21 -21.23 3.15
CA PHE A 72 -5.55 -20.04 2.39
C PHE A 72 -6.25 -19.01 3.27
N ASN A 73 -5.83 -17.74 3.14
CA ASN A 73 -6.47 -16.57 3.78
C ASN A 73 -6.53 -16.66 5.33
N LEU A 74 -5.46 -17.08 5.98
CA LEU A 74 -5.33 -17.08 7.45
C LEU A 74 -5.54 -15.68 8.07
N ASN A 75 -5.27 -14.63 7.30
CA ASN A 75 -5.49 -13.24 7.70
C ASN A 75 -6.96 -12.81 7.66
N GLN A 76 -7.86 -13.66 7.14
CA GLN A 76 -9.31 -13.39 7.03
C GLN A 76 -9.63 -12.11 6.25
N LEU A 77 -8.94 -11.89 5.13
CA LEU A 77 -9.24 -10.78 4.24
C LEU A 77 -10.59 -11.03 3.54
N GLU A 78 -11.45 -10.02 3.58
CA GLU A 78 -12.76 -10.01 2.91
C GLU A 78 -12.62 -9.73 1.42
N ALA A 79 -11.67 -8.86 1.07
CA ALA A 79 -11.33 -8.49 -0.31
C ALA A 79 -9.86 -8.13 -0.43
N ASN A 80 -9.31 -8.34 -1.63
CA ASN A 80 -7.94 -7.97 -1.98
C ASN A 80 -7.90 -7.65 -3.47
N LYS A 81 -7.74 -6.37 -3.82
CA LYS A 81 -7.72 -5.86 -5.20
C LYS A 81 -6.46 -5.04 -5.44
N SER A 82 -5.89 -5.14 -6.63
CA SER A 82 -4.70 -4.39 -7.02
C SER A 82 -4.93 -3.59 -8.30
N MET A 83 -4.28 -2.44 -8.38
CA MET A 83 -4.19 -1.61 -9.59
C MET A 83 -2.74 -1.55 -10.03
N VAL A 84 -2.50 -1.75 -11.33
CA VAL A 84 -1.22 -1.50 -11.98
C VAL A 84 -1.34 -0.19 -12.75
N PHE A 85 -0.38 0.72 -12.56
CA PHE A 85 -0.46 2.06 -13.13
C PHE A 85 0.92 2.63 -13.45
N CYS A 86 0.95 3.69 -14.25
CA CYS A 86 2.18 4.34 -14.68
C CYS A 86 2.00 5.86 -14.82
N ASN A 87 3.12 6.60 -14.63
CA ASN A 87 3.26 8.00 -15.01
C ASN A 87 4.41 8.11 -16.00
N GLY A 88 4.09 8.29 -17.29
CA GLY A 88 5.07 8.30 -18.38
C GLY A 88 6.21 9.32 -18.19
N PRO A 89 5.93 10.60 -17.92
CA PRO A 89 6.96 11.61 -17.68
C PRO A 89 7.93 11.24 -16.56
N LEU A 90 7.44 10.71 -15.44
CA LEU A 90 8.31 10.30 -14.32
C LEU A 90 9.08 9.00 -14.63
N ALA A 91 8.47 8.06 -15.35
CA ALA A 91 9.17 6.87 -15.82
C ALA A 91 10.36 7.23 -16.72
N VAL A 92 10.21 8.22 -17.63
CA VAL A 92 11.29 8.73 -18.46
C VAL A 92 12.39 9.39 -17.61
N LYS A 93 12.03 10.23 -16.62
CA LYS A 93 13.02 10.84 -15.71
C LYS A 93 13.82 9.77 -14.95
N ILE A 94 13.17 8.74 -14.44
CA ILE A 94 13.79 7.63 -13.71
C ILE A 94 14.72 6.86 -14.64
N SER A 95 14.26 6.48 -15.82
CA SER A 95 15.03 5.75 -16.83
C SER A 95 16.30 6.50 -17.25
N ASN A 96 16.18 7.82 -17.47
CA ASN A 96 17.32 8.65 -17.88
C ASN A 96 18.35 8.82 -16.76
N ALA A 97 17.90 8.81 -15.50
CA ALA A 97 18.79 8.94 -14.35
C ALA A 97 19.51 7.61 -14.02
N ASP A 98 18.76 6.51 -14.03
CA ASP A 98 19.27 5.16 -13.78
C ASP A 98 18.37 4.12 -14.46
N PRO A 99 18.79 3.53 -15.59
CA PRO A 99 17.98 2.55 -16.33
C PRO A 99 17.59 1.31 -15.53
N ALA A 100 18.38 0.89 -14.53
CA ALA A 100 18.04 -0.25 -13.67
C ALA A 100 16.79 0.03 -12.84
N MET A 101 16.51 1.30 -12.54
CA MET A 101 15.31 1.70 -11.79
C MET A 101 14.02 1.65 -12.61
N LEU A 102 14.07 1.30 -13.91
CA LEU A 102 12.86 0.90 -14.65
C LEU A 102 12.17 -0.33 -14.05
N ALA A 103 12.86 -1.09 -13.22
CA ALA A 103 12.23 -2.16 -12.41
C ALA A 103 11.10 -1.65 -11.50
N LEU A 104 11.04 -0.34 -11.22
CA LEU A 104 9.94 0.30 -10.49
C LEU A 104 8.69 0.53 -11.36
N CYS A 105 8.75 0.32 -12.67
CA CYS A 105 7.67 0.57 -13.61
C CYS A 105 7.25 -0.73 -14.34
N PRO A 106 5.95 -1.04 -14.40
CA PRO A 106 4.84 -0.27 -13.86
C PRO A 106 4.73 -0.36 -12.34
N LEU A 107 4.15 0.68 -11.74
CA LEU A 107 3.81 0.68 -10.32
C LEU A 107 2.57 -0.17 -10.05
N HIS A 108 2.43 -0.64 -8.82
CA HIS A 108 1.17 -1.21 -8.36
C HIS A 108 0.89 -0.79 -6.92
N LEU A 109 -0.38 -0.74 -6.58
CA LEU A 109 -0.85 -0.67 -5.21
C LEU A 109 -1.91 -1.74 -4.97
N THR A 110 -2.09 -2.11 -3.73
CA THR A 110 -3.07 -3.12 -3.32
C THR A 110 -3.98 -2.52 -2.24
N LEU A 111 -5.28 -2.75 -2.38
CA LEU A 111 -6.25 -2.50 -1.35
C LEU A 111 -6.69 -3.83 -0.75
N THR A 112 -6.65 -3.94 0.57
CA THR A 112 -7.19 -5.07 1.31
C THR A 112 -8.34 -4.60 2.18
N GLN A 113 -9.34 -5.46 2.40
CA GLN A 113 -10.43 -5.20 3.35
C GLN A 113 -10.44 -6.27 4.42
N LYS A 114 -10.57 -5.84 5.67
CA LYS A 114 -10.76 -6.69 6.85
C LYS A 114 -11.63 -5.97 7.88
N ALA A 115 -12.62 -6.66 8.41
CA ALA A 115 -13.56 -6.12 9.41
C ALA A 115 -14.17 -4.76 8.99
N GLY A 116 -14.56 -4.65 7.70
CA GLY A 116 -15.15 -3.45 7.14
C GLY A 116 -14.20 -2.28 6.91
N ARG A 117 -12.91 -2.41 7.21
CA ARG A 117 -11.89 -1.36 6.96
C ARG A 117 -11.04 -1.71 5.76
N VAL A 118 -10.74 -0.71 4.95
CA VAL A 118 -9.82 -0.83 3.82
C VAL A 118 -8.44 -0.33 4.21
N THR A 119 -7.42 -1.11 3.86
CA THR A 119 -6.01 -0.71 3.99
C THR A 119 -5.39 -0.64 2.61
N VAL A 120 -4.73 0.47 2.29
CA VAL A 120 -3.95 0.65 1.08
C VAL A 120 -2.50 0.32 1.37
N LEU A 121 -1.92 -0.52 0.52
CA LEU A 121 -0.53 -0.96 0.57
C LEU A 121 0.16 -0.50 -0.72
N PHE A 122 1.29 0.20 -0.59
CA PHE A 122 2.05 0.68 -1.72
C PHE A 122 3.56 0.56 -1.45
N VAL A 123 4.28 -0.16 -2.30
CA VAL A 123 5.75 -0.23 -2.23
C VAL A 123 6.33 1.13 -2.58
N ARG A 124 7.19 1.65 -1.72
CA ARG A 124 7.73 3.01 -1.79
C ARG A 124 8.92 3.10 -2.75
N PRO A 125 8.75 3.69 -3.95
CA PRO A 125 9.82 3.80 -4.94
C PRO A 125 11.05 4.56 -4.45
N GLY A 126 10.84 5.61 -3.65
CA GLY A 126 11.93 6.42 -3.09
C GLY A 126 12.83 5.64 -2.13
N VAL A 127 12.25 4.65 -1.42
CA VAL A 127 13.02 3.76 -0.53
C VAL A 127 13.84 2.75 -1.34
N ILE A 128 13.21 2.17 -2.38
CA ILE A 128 13.90 1.19 -3.25
C ILE A 128 15.04 1.84 -4.03
N ALA A 129 14.83 3.07 -4.52
CA ALA A 129 15.83 3.81 -5.30
C ALA A 129 16.90 4.51 -4.45
N LYS A 130 16.91 4.33 -3.13
CA LYS A 130 17.86 4.98 -2.23
C LYS A 130 19.31 4.68 -2.64
N GLY A 131 20.11 5.74 -2.81
CA GLY A 131 21.50 5.64 -3.24
C GLY A 131 21.69 5.49 -4.75
N SER A 132 20.62 5.34 -5.54
CA SER A 132 20.71 5.36 -7.01
C SER A 132 20.67 6.80 -7.54
N LYS A 133 21.09 7.01 -8.79
CA LYS A 133 20.93 8.30 -9.47
C LYS A 133 19.49 8.71 -9.69
N ALA A 134 18.56 7.75 -9.64
CA ALA A 134 17.12 7.97 -9.77
C ALA A 134 16.41 8.21 -8.43
N GLU A 135 17.11 8.32 -7.30
CA GLU A 135 16.49 8.51 -5.98
C GLU A 135 15.54 9.73 -5.95
N ALA A 136 16.00 10.87 -6.46
CA ALA A 136 15.17 12.09 -6.44
C ALA A 136 13.87 11.96 -7.27
N PRO A 137 13.90 11.53 -8.56
CA PRO A 137 12.66 11.33 -9.31
C PRO A 137 11.80 10.16 -8.79
N ALA A 138 12.38 9.15 -8.13
CA ALA A 138 11.61 8.08 -7.47
C ALA A 138 10.88 8.58 -6.22
N LYS A 139 11.48 9.49 -5.44
CA LYS A 139 10.80 10.18 -4.33
C LYS A 139 9.66 11.08 -4.83
N GLU A 140 9.90 11.86 -5.89
CA GLU A 140 8.83 12.66 -6.52
C GLU A 140 7.65 11.79 -6.94
N LEU A 141 7.93 10.63 -7.53
CA LEU A 141 6.91 9.66 -7.93
C LEU A 141 6.12 9.12 -6.72
N GLU A 142 6.83 8.72 -5.66
CA GLU A 142 6.24 8.23 -4.41
C GLU A 142 5.31 9.26 -3.79
N GLU A 143 5.77 10.49 -3.61
CA GLU A 143 4.99 11.58 -3.00
C GLU A 143 3.71 11.88 -3.77
N LYS A 144 3.77 11.87 -5.11
CA LYS A 144 2.59 12.06 -5.96
C LYS A 144 1.57 10.92 -5.81
N VAL A 145 2.03 9.66 -5.72
CA VAL A 145 1.14 8.52 -5.50
C VAL A 145 0.48 8.60 -4.13
N ILE A 146 1.27 8.83 -3.07
CA ILE A 146 0.75 8.93 -1.70
C ILE A 146 -0.27 10.08 -1.61
N LYS A 147 0.04 11.24 -2.18
CA LYS A 147 -0.89 12.37 -2.23
C LYS A 147 -2.20 12.03 -2.96
N ALA A 148 -2.13 11.30 -4.07
CA ALA A 148 -3.32 10.83 -4.79
C ALA A 148 -4.16 9.88 -3.92
N ILE A 149 -3.53 8.91 -3.27
CA ILE A 149 -4.21 7.98 -2.35
C ILE A 149 -4.91 8.76 -1.23
N GLU A 150 -4.19 9.65 -0.56
CA GLU A 150 -4.73 10.42 0.57
C GLU A 150 -5.85 11.35 0.14
N SER A 151 -5.69 12.08 -0.96
CA SER A 151 -6.74 12.98 -1.48
C SER A 151 -8.00 12.22 -1.90
N GLY A 152 -7.86 11.04 -2.48
CA GLY A 152 -8.98 10.18 -2.84
C GLY A 152 -9.76 9.67 -1.64
N LEU A 153 -9.08 9.37 -0.55
CA LEU A 153 -9.68 8.68 0.61
C LEU A 153 -10.02 9.60 1.79
N SER A 154 -9.47 10.82 1.86
CA SER A 154 -9.76 11.79 2.93
C SER A 154 -11.05 12.58 2.73
N GLY A 155 -11.71 12.48 1.61
CA GLY A 155 -12.92 13.24 1.23
C GLY A 155 -14.24 12.52 1.52
N GLY A 156 -14.31 11.74 2.59
CA GLY A 156 -15.53 11.04 3.04
C GLY A 156 -16.05 11.59 4.34
#